data_269d1de6fa23d027604634bedfef28c9
#
_entry.id   269d1de6fa23d027604634bedfef28c9
#
_cell.length_a   1.000
_cell.length_b   1.000
_cell.length_c   1.000
_cell.angle_alpha   90.00
_cell.angle_beta   90.00
_cell.angle_gamma   90.00
#
_symmetry.space_group_name_H-M   'P 1'
#
loop_
_entity.id
_entity.type
_entity.pdbx_description
1 polymer ?
#
loop_
_entity_poly.entity_id
_entity_poly.type
_entity_poly.pdbx_seq_one_letter_code
_entity_poly.pdbx_strand_id
1 'polypeptide(L)'
;MYQVLKVLNNNTILAKEDDNEIIVMAKGIGFGKKVNEHFEIPPHAKKYMMQKNYQAKDKQKKVIDYINPVYLEIAAEIIKEATNKFEQVNHDILIPLADHIYFAIKRMDENIMPTNPFTYDIRLLFPDEYEVALKSKEIIKSFINKEINNDEVGFITLHIHSAISSNKVGESMEAARVVHESIIKLQTDLNMKIDVESISYARLMNHIKFLIIRLNTNEQLQMDISEFTKNKFPFAYEPVSYTHLTLP
;
A
#
# COMPACT_ATOMS: atom_id res chain seq x y z
N MET A 1 14.37 8.40 -28.31
CA MET A 1 14.43 9.86 -28.04
C MET A 1 13.16 10.24 -27.34
N TYR A 2 13.25 11.03 -26.28
CA TYR A 2 12.10 11.37 -25.42
C TYR A 2 11.59 12.75 -25.79
N GLN A 3 10.26 12.96 -25.70
CA GLN A 3 9.64 14.25 -25.95
C GLN A 3 8.94 14.75 -24.69
N VAL A 4 9.19 16.00 -24.29
CA VAL A 4 8.55 16.63 -23.14
C VAL A 4 7.07 16.90 -23.46
N LEU A 5 6.16 16.30 -22.68
CA LEU A 5 4.73 16.59 -22.74
C LEU A 5 4.33 17.70 -21.75
N LYS A 6 4.89 17.68 -20.54
CA LYS A 6 4.61 18.67 -19.50
C LYS A 6 5.81 18.76 -18.54
N VAL A 7 6.25 19.95 -18.22
CA VAL A 7 7.20 20.20 -17.14
C VAL A 7 6.39 20.34 -15.85
N LEU A 8 6.58 19.40 -14.91
CA LEU A 8 5.84 19.42 -13.64
C LEU A 8 6.55 20.33 -12.63
N ASN A 9 7.85 20.17 -12.49
CA ASN A 9 8.74 21.07 -11.76
C ASN A 9 10.19 20.92 -12.25
N ASN A 10 11.17 21.50 -11.53
CA ASN A 10 12.57 21.45 -11.91
C ASN A 10 13.16 20.00 -11.92
N ASN A 11 12.55 19.07 -11.20
CA ASN A 11 13.08 17.70 -11.03
C ASN A 11 12.20 16.62 -11.67
N THR A 12 11.01 16.98 -12.15
CA THR A 12 10.00 16.03 -12.63
C THR A 12 9.35 16.52 -13.91
N ILE A 13 9.33 15.68 -14.93
CA ILE A 13 8.66 15.94 -16.22
C ILE A 13 7.78 14.76 -16.61
N LEU A 14 6.68 15.06 -17.29
CA LEU A 14 5.91 14.09 -18.05
C LEU A 14 6.47 14.07 -19.47
N ALA A 15 6.87 12.91 -19.96
CA ALA A 15 7.47 12.75 -21.28
C ALA A 15 6.79 11.62 -22.05
N LYS A 16 7.00 11.61 -23.37
CA LYS A 16 6.62 10.54 -24.27
C LYS A 16 7.84 9.75 -24.69
N GLU A 17 7.74 8.42 -24.59
CA GLU A 17 8.69 7.43 -25.11
C GLU A 17 7.92 6.54 -26.09
N ASP A 18 8.14 6.74 -27.39
CA ASP A 18 7.33 6.12 -28.46
C ASP A 18 5.83 6.41 -28.26
N ASP A 19 4.99 5.39 -27.98
CA ASP A 19 3.57 5.55 -27.70
C ASP A 19 3.22 5.58 -26.20
N ASN A 20 4.23 5.47 -25.34
CA ASN A 20 4.01 5.45 -23.89
C ASN A 20 4.26 6.83 -23.28
N GLU A 21 3.47 7.18 -22.28
CA GLU A 21 3.71 8.32 -21.43
C GLU A 21 4.42 7.86 -20.16
N ILE A 22 5.44 8.62 -19.76
CA ILE A 22 6.28 8.30 -18.61
C ILE A 22 6.50 9.54 -17.75
N ILE A 23 6.61 9.34 -16.45
CA ILE A 23 7.15 10.36 -15.53
C ILE A 23 8.64 10.12 -15.39
N VAL A 24 9.42 11.15 -15.64
CA VAL A 24 10.87 11.11 -15.50
C VAL A 24 11.28 12.04 -14.36
N MET A 25 12.07 11.50 -13.45
CA MET A 25 12.57 12.21 -12.28
C MET A 25 14.08 12.19 -12.21
N ALA A 26 14.70 13.36 -12.19
CA ALA A 26 16.11 13.56 -11.91
C ALA A 26 16.35 15.01 -11.51
N LYS A 27 17.38 15.26 -10.72
CA LYS A 27 17.73 16.64 -10.29
C LYS A 27 17.96 17.52 -11.51
N GLY A 28 17.16 18.60 -11.61
CA GLY A 28 17.27 19.60 -12.67
C GLY A 28 16.75 19.18 -14.04
N ILE A 29 16.14 17.99 -14.20
CA ILE A 29 15.71 17.49 -15.54
C ILE A 29 14.67 18.38 -16.20
N GLY A 30 13.84 19.08 -15.43
CA GLY A 30 12.81 20.00 -15.93
C GLY A 30 13.32 21.43 -16.10
N PHE A 31 14.53 21.73 -15.61
CA PHE A 31 15.06 23.08 -15.66
C PHE A 31 15.32 23.56 -17.10
N GLY A 32 14.69 24.68 -17.49
CA GLY A 32 14.81 25.22 -18.83
C GLY A 32 14.13 24.44 -19.96
N LYS A 33 13.49 23.30 -19.64
CA LYS A 33 12.81 22.47 -20.63
C LYS A 33 11.50 23.09 -21.10
N LYS A 34 11.18 22.88 -22.39
CA LYS A 34 9.93 23.34 -23.02
C LYS A 34 9.10 22.16 -23.52
N VAL A 35 7.80 22.33 -23.54
CA VAL A 35 6.87 21.35 -24.13
C VAL A 35 7.26 21.10 -25.61
N ASN A 36 7.16 19.85 -26.04
CA ASN A 36 7.59 19.32 -27.33
C ASN A 36 9.12 19.28 -27.57
N GLU A 37 9.93 19.69 -26.61
CA GLU A 37 11.38 19.54 -26.71
C GLU A 37 11.79 18.06 -26.65
N HIS A 38 12.73 17.66 -27.52
CA HIS A 38 13.33 16.33 -27.46
C HIS A 38 14.57 16.36 -26.60
N PHE A 39 14.76 15.29 -25.80
CA PHE A 39 15.89 15.20 -24.88
C PHE A 39 16.32 13.75 -24.67
N GLU A 40 17.51 13.58 -24.11
CA GLU A 40 18.03 12.30 -23.62
C GLU A 40 17.84 12.21 -22.11
N ILE A 41 17.46 11.05 -21.63
CA ILE A 41 17.30 10.80 -20.19
C ILE A 41 18.69 10.51 -19.59
N PRO A 42 19.08 11.24 -18.53
CA PRO A 42 20.32 10.93 -17.81
C PRO A 42 20.30 9.51 -17.24
N PRO A 43 21.45 8.80 -17.20
CA PRO A 43 21.50 7.42 -16.72
C PRO A 43 20.98 7.20 -15.29
N HIS A 44 21.07 8.23 -14.44
CA HIS A 44 20.62 8.21 -13.05
C HIS A 44 19.14 8.59 -12.87
N ALA A 45 18.44 8.96 -13.95
CA ALA A 45 17.04 9.35 -13.87
C ALA A 45 16.14 8.12 -13.64
N LYS A 46 15.15 8.31 -12.78
CA LYS A 46 14.10 7.32 -12.54
C LYS A 46 12.98 7.49 -13.55
N LYS A 47 12.49 6.38 -14.10
CA LYS A 47 11.38 6.35 -15.04
C LYS A 47 10.21 5.60 -14.41
N TYR A 48 9.03 6.18 -14.52
CA TYR A 48 7.77 5.57 -14.07
C TYR A 48 6.79 5.55 -15.25
N MET A 49 6.39 4.34 -15.65
CA MET A 49 5.45 4.16 -16.77
C MET A 49 4.04 4.56 -16.34
N MET A 50 3.32 5.25 -17.21
CA MET A 50 1.88 5.42 -17.01
C MET A 50 1.13 4.17 -17.49
N GLN A 51 0.01 3.85 -16.83
CA GLN A 51 -0.79 2.68 -17.18
C GLN A 51 -1.33 2.78 -18.62
N LYS A 52 -1.31 1.64 -19.32
CA LYS A 52 -1.76 1.57 -20.73
C LYS A 52 -3.27 1.55 -20.89
N ASN A 53 -4.02 1.09 -19.88
CA ASN A 53 -5.47 1.10 -19.90
C ASN A 53 -5.99 2.55 -19.94
N TYR A 54 -6.85 2.85 -20.92
CA TYR A 54 -7.36 4.21 -21.15
C TYR A 54 -8.00 4.84 -19.91
N GLN A 55 -8.86 4.10 -19.20
CA GLN A 55 -9.54 4.61 -18.00
C GLN A 55 -8.56 4.89 -16.86
N ALA A 56 -7.58 4.01 -16.65
CA ALA A 56 -6.57 4.19 -15.61
C ALA A 56 -5.61 5.34 -15.98
N LYS A 57 -5.23 5.45 -17.25
CA LYS A 57 -4.39 6.54 -17.76
C LYS A 57 -5.08 7.89 -17.63
N ASP A 58 -6.39 7.98 -17.93
CA ASP A 58 -7.16 9.21 -17.76
C ASP A 58 -7.24 9.64 -16.29
N LYS A 59 -7.45 8.69 -15.38
CA LYS A 59 -7.37 8.98 -13.93
C LYS A 59 -6.00 9.49 -13.51
N GLN A 60 -4.92 8.85 -13.95
CA GLN A 60 -3.56 9.27 -13.64
C GLN A 60 -3.25 10.68 -14.17
N LYS A 61 -3.70 11.02 -15.38
CA LYS A 61 -3.57 12.38 -15.94
C LYS A 61 -4.29 13.42 -15.09
N LYS A 62 -5.53 13.14 -14.67
CA LYS A 62 -6.27 14.03 -13.78
C LYS A 62 -5.51 14.28 -12.48
N VAL A 63 -4.91 13.25 -11.87
CA VAL A 63 -4.08 13.42 -10.67
C VAL A 63 -2.89 14.33 -10.97
N ILE A 64 -2.14 14.09 -12.04
CA ILE A 64 -0.99 14.91 -12.44
C ILE A 64 -1.37 16.40 -12.70
N ASP A 65 -2.62 16.67 -13.08
CA ASP A 65 -3.06 18.04 -13.36
C ASP A 65 -3.31 18.87 -12.11
N TYR A 66 -3.71 18.27 -11.00
CA TYR A 66 -3.99 19.00 -9.75
C TYR A 66 -2.95 18.79 -8.66
N ILE A 67 -2.17 17.71 -8.69
CA ILE A 67 -1.23 17.37 -7.63
C ILE A 67 0.01 18.28 -7.68
N ASN A 68 0.47 18.73 -6.52
CA ASN A 68 1.79 19.35 -6.46
C ASN A 68 2.87 18.28 -6.69
N PRO A 69 3.79 18.45 -7.64
CA PRO A 69 4.81 17.46 -7.98
C PRO A 69 5.70 16.99 -6.82
N VAL A 70 5.77 17.75 -5.73
CA VAL A 70 6.49 17.32 -4.51
C VAL A 70 5.95 15.99 -3.96
N TYR A 71 4.65 15.72 -4.10
CA TYR A 71 4.07 14.45 -3.64
C TYR A 71 4.49 13.27 -4.52
N LEU A 72 4.74 13.49 -5.81
CA LEU A 72 5.36 12.48 -6.68
C LEU A 72 6.80 12.18 -6.24
N GLU A 73 7.57 13.20 -5.85
CA GLU A 73 8.94 13.01 -5.35
C GLU A 73 8.94 12.26 -4.01
N ILE A 74 8.02 12.58 -3.09
CA ILE A 74 7.83 11.85 -1.82
C ILE A 74 7.48 10.38 -2.09
N ALA A 75 6.50 10.12 -2.96
CA ALA A 75 6.11 8.76 -3.31
C ALA A 75 7.26 7.97 -3.96
N ALA A 76 8.04 8.61 -4.83
CA ALA A 76 9.22 8.00 -5.46
C ALA A 76 10.31 7.62 -4.43
N GLU A 77 10.50 8.42 -3.37
CA GLU A 77 11.46 8.09 -2.33
C GLU A 77 10.95 6.94 -1.44
N ILE A 78 9.63 6.88 -1.15
CA ILE A 78 9.03 5.73 -0.44
C ILE A 78 9.15 4.46 -1.28
N ILE A 79 8.88 4.52 -2.60
CA ILE A 79 9.05 3.37 -3.51
C ILE A 79 10.51 2.91 -3.54
N LYS A 80 11.46 3.81 -3.51
CA LYS A 80 12.89 3.48 -3.43
C LYS A 80 13.20 2.70 -2.14
N GLU A 81 12.65 3.12 -0.99
CA GLU A 81 12.81 2.37 0.26
C GLU A 81 12.18 0.97 0.18
N ALA A 82 11.03 0.84 -0.49
CA ALA A 82 10.45 -0.48 -0.76
C ALA A 82 11.37 -1.33 -1.66
N THR A 83 11.91 -0.75 -2.73
CA THR A 83 12.83 -1.45 -3.65
C THR A 83 14.15 -1.88 -2.97
N ASN A 84 14.59 -1.17 -1.94
CA ASN A 84 15.76 -1.57 -1.15
C ASN A 84 15.49 -2.83 -0.28
N LYS A 85 14.24 -3.09 0.08
CA LYS A 85 13.85 -4.22 0.94
C LYS A 85 13.30 -5.41 0.16
N PHE A 86 12.55 -5.17 -0.92
CA PHE A 86 11.84 -6.20 -1.68
C PHE A 86 12.46 -6.36 -3.08
N GLU A 87 12.58 -7.60 -3.54
CA GLU A 87 13.19 -7.92 -4.84
C GLU A 87 12.39 -7.40 -6.03
N GLN A 88 11.05 -7.41 -5.91
CA GLN A 88 10.16 -6.96 -6.97
C GLN A 88 9.16 -5.93 -6.41
N VAL A 89 9.18 -4.73 -6.95
CA VAL A 89 8.26 -3.66 -6.61
C VAL A 89 7.66 -3.10 -7.89
N ASN A 90 6.34 -3.16 -8.01
CA ASN A 90 5.63 -2.52 -9.12
C ASN A 90 5.61 -0.99 -8.91
N HIS A 91 6.25 -0.26 -9.79
CA HIS A 91 6.33 1.20 -9.71
C HIS A 91 5.06 1.92 -10.18
N ASP A 92 4.06 1.22 -10.67
CA ASP A 92 2.75 1.80 -11.07
C ASP A 92 1.99 2.42 -9.89
N ILE A 93 2.42 2.13 -8.65
CA ILE A 93 1.86 2.76 -7.44
C ILE A 93 2.29 4.22 -7.26
N LEU A 94 3.22 4.76 -8.06
CA LEU A 94 3.73 6.13 -7.88
C LEU A 94 2.60 7.16 -7.78
N ILE A 95 1.72 7.18 -8.77
CA ILE A 95 0.63 8.16 -8.82
C ILE A 95 -0.44 7.89 -7.76
N PRO A 96 -0.94 6.64 -7.57
CA PRO A 96 -1.87 6.33 -6.49
C PRO A 96 -1.32 6.66 -5.08
N LEU A 97 -0.04 6.38 -4.83
CA LEU A 97 0.59 6.69 -3.55
C LEU A 97 0.76 8.21 -3.36
N ALA A 98 1.19 8.94 -4.40
CA ALA A 98 1.30 10.38 -4.35
C ALA A 98 -0.05 11.06 -4.11
N ASP A 99 -1.11 10.57 -4.76
CA ASP A 99 -2.48 11.03 -4.58
C ASP A 99 -2.97 10.80 -3.15
N HIS A 100 -2.73 9.59 -2.60
CA HIS A 100 -3.05 9.30 -1.20
C HIS A 100 -2.35 10.26 -0.25
N ILE A 101 -1.03 10.47 -0.40
CA ILE A 101 -0.25 11.37 0.48
C ILE A 101 -0.76 12.82 0.36
N TYR A 102 -1.04 13.28 -0.85
CA TYR A 102 -1.62 14.61 -1.07
C TYR A 102 -2.92 14.79 -0.29
N PHE A 103 -3.87 13.85 -0.41
CA PHE A 103 -5.13 13.93 0.30
C PHE A 103 -4.98 13.75 1.82
N ALA A 104 -4.03 12.93 2.28
CA ALA A 104 -3.71 12.80 3.69
C ALA A 104 -3.27 14.14 4.28
N ILE A 105 -2.31 14.81 3.63
CA ILE A 105 -1.82 16.13 4.07
C ILE A 105 -2.92 17.18 4.00
N LYS A 106 -3.73 17.19 2.93
CA LYS A 106 -4.86 18.12 2.80
C LYS A 106 -5.86 17.95 3.94
N ARG A 107 -6.24 16.71 4.29
CA ARG A 107 -7.12 16.45 5.44
C ARG A 107 -6.51 16.96 6.75
N MET A 108 -5.21 16.73 6.95
CA MET A 108 -4.50 17.22 8.14
C MET A 108 -4.53 18.74 8.24
N ASP A 109 -4.34 19.45 7.13
CA ASP A 109 -4.41 20.92 7.08
C ASP A 109 -5.83 21.46 7.37
N GLU A 110 -6.84 20.67 7.06
CA GLU A 110 -8.26 20.92 7.39
C GLU A 110 -8.65 20.44 8.80
N ASN A 111 -7.69 19.94 9.61
CA ASN A 111 -7.89 19.32 10.93
C ASN A 111 -8.83 18.09 10.89
N ILE A 112 -8.92 17.42 9.76
CA ILE A 112 -9.66 16.17 9.58
C ILE A 112 -8.65 15.03 9.72
N MET A 113 -8.68 14.34 10.85
CA MET A 113 -7.83 13.18 11.12
C MET A 113 -8.66 11.89 11.00
N PRO A 114 -8.69 11.23 9.86
CA PRO A 114 -9.36 9.94 9.77
C PRO A 114 -8.62 8.93 10.64
N THR A 115 -9.37 8.13 11.37
CA THR A 115 -8.84 6.98 12.10
C THR A 115 -8.92 5.75 11.20
N ASN A 116 -7.88 4.94 11.21
CA ASN A 116 -7.89 3.62 10.60
C ASN A 116 -8.00 2.58 11.71
N PRO A 117 -9.19 2.00 11.97
CA PRO A 117 -9.36 1.04 13.05
C PRO A 117 -8.55 -0.23 12.84
N PHE A 118 -8.03 -0.46 11.63
CA PHE A 118 -7.29 -1.66 11.25
C PHE A 118 -5.77 -1.46 11.26
N THR A 119 -5.27 -0.31 11.69
CA THR A 119 -3.82 0.00 11.66
C THR A 119 -2.99 -1.06 12.37
N TYR A 120 -3.48 -1.56 13.52
CA TYR A 120 -2.79 -2.60 14.26
C TYR A 120 -2.79 -3.94 13.53
N ASP A 121 -3.93 -4.33 12.94
CA ASP A 121 -4.06 -5.57 12.17
C ASP A 121 -3.20 -5.52 10.90
N ILE A 122 -3.19 -4.38 10.19
CA ILE A 122 -2.32 -4.13 9.03
C ILE A 122 -0.85 -4.31 9.41
N ARG A 123 -0.42 -3.76 10.53
CA ARG A 123 0.96 -3.92 11.03
C ARG A 123 1.33 -5.38 11.25
N LEU A 124 0.41 -6.20 11.77
CA LEU A 124 0.66 -7.62 12.02
C LEU A 124 0.56 -8.48 10.77
N LEU A 125 -0.36 -8.15 9.86
CA LEU A 125 -0.51 -8.86 8.60
C LEU A 125 0.66 -8.59 7.64
N PHE A 126 1.15 -7.35 7.61
CA PHE A 126 2.15 -6.86 6.67
C PHE A 126 3.34 -6.19 7.39
N PRO A 127 4.05 -6.92 8.27
CA PRO A 127 5.06 -6.32 9.15
C PRO A 127 6.25 -5.73 8.38
N ASP A 128 6.69 -6.36 7.30
CA ASP A 128 7.82 -5.90 6.50
C ASP A 128 7.47 -4.65 5.70
N GLU A 129 6.27 -4.60 5.14
CA GLU A 129 5.75 -3.44 4.42
C GLU A 129 5.52 -2.26 5.38
N TYR A 130 5.04 -2.55 6.61
CA TYR A 130 4.83 -1.55 7.64
C TYR A 130 6.16 -0.93 8.11
N GLU A 131 7.23 -1.72 8.22
CA GLU A 131 8.57 -1.23 8.54
C GLU A 131 9.08 -0.23 7.48
N VAL A 132 8.87 -0.55 6.20
CA VAL A 132 9.20 0.38 5.11
C VAL A 132 8.29 1.62 5.16
N ALA A 133 6.98 1.44 5.39
CA ALA A 133 6.02 2.54 5.47
C ALA A 133 6.32 3.51 6.62
N LEU A 134 6.88 3.05 7.74
CA LEU A 134 7.31 3.91 8.85
C LEU A 134 8.31 4.99 8.42
N LYS A 135 9.19 4.69 7.45
CA LYS A 135 10.16 5.66 6.90
C LYS A 135 9.47 6.82 6.20
N SER A 136 8.22 6.65 5.76
CA SER A 136 7.44 7.73 5.14
C SER A 136 7.26 8.95 6.05
N LYS A 137 7.28 8.77 7.37
CA LYS A 137 7.20 9.89 8.34
C LYS A 137 8.37 10.85 8.17
N GLU A 138 9.60 10.31 8.14
CA GLU A 138 10.82 11.12 7.97
C GLU A 138 10.92 11.70 6.57
N ILE A 139 10.55 10.92 5.55
CA ILE A 139 10.55 11.36 4.16
C ILE A 139 9.59 12.55 4.01
N ILE A 140 8.33 12.43 4.41
CA ILE A 140 7.32 13.49 4.32
C ILE A 140 7.78 14.74 5.10
N LYS A 141 8.29 14.54 6.32
CA LYS A 141 8.81 15.63 7.14
C LYS A 141 9.97 16.36 6.45
N SER A 142 10.88 15.66 5.79
CA SER A 142 12.02 16.25 5.10
C SER A 142 11.64 17.08 3.87
N PHE A 143 10.57 16.69 3.14
CA PHE A 143 10.15 17.38 1.93
C PHE A 143 9.23 18.57 2.19
N ILE A 144 8.29 18.44 3.13
CA ILE A 144 7.20 19.41 3.33
C ILE A 144 6.99 19.83 4.79
N ASN A 145 7.85 19.38 5.71
CA ASN A 145 7.79 19.69 7.14
C ASN A 145 6.43 19.38 7.79
N LYS A 146 5.82 18.23 7.41
CA LYS A 146 4.57 17.72 7.98
C LYS A 146 4.82 16.34 8.63
N GLU A 147 4.06 16.04 9.68
CA GLU A 147 4.14 14.76 10.40
C GLU A 147 2.83 13.99 10.25
N ILE A 148 2.88 12.79 9.67
CA ILE A 148 1.72 11.90 9.57
C ILE A 148 1.61 10.99 10.81
N ASN A 149 0.38 10.57 11.12
CA ASN A 149 0.10 9.64 12.21
C ASN A 149 0.32 8.16 11.76
N ASN A 150 0.14 7.22 12.69
CA ASN A 150 0.29 5.80 12.39
C ASN A 150 -0.82 5.25 11.49
N ASP A 151 -1.99 5.87 11.49
CA ASP A 151 -3.10 5.45 10.63
C ASP A 151 -2.77 5.69 9.16
N GLU A 152 -2.15 6.84 8.85
CA GLU A 152 -1.66 7.11 7.49
C GLU A 152 -0.48 6.18 7.11
N VAL A 153 0.38 5.80 8.07
CA VAL A 153 1.40 4.76 7.85
C VAL A 153 0.73 3.43 7.48
N GLY A 154 -0.38 3.07 8.14
CA GLY A 154 -1.16 1.88 7.79
C GLY A 154 -1.67 1.91 6.34
N PHE A 155 -2.21 3.04 5.89
CA PHE A 155 -2.63 3.18 4.49
C PHE A 155 -1.45 3.10 3.50
N ILE A 156 -0.32 3.73 3.81
CA ILE A 156 0.91 3.63 2.99
C ILE A 156 1.41 2.18 2.93
N THR A 157 1.29 1.42 4.04
CA THR A 157 1.61 -0.01 4.08
C THR A 157 0.82 -0.79 3.03
N LEU A 158 -0.49 -0.52 2.90
CA LEU A 158 -1.34 -1.19 1.90
C LEU A 158 -0.93 -0.84 0.46
N HIS A 159 -0.49 0.40 0.21
CA HIS A 159 0.06 0.76 -1.10
C HIS A 159 1.35 0.00 -1.40
N ILE A 160 2.26 -0.13 -0.43
CA ILE A 160 3.50 -0.90 -0.58
C ILE A 160 3.16 -2.38 -0.80
N HIS A 161 2.23 -2.94 -0.02
CA HIS A 161 1.79 -4.32 -0.20
C HIS A 161 1.22 -4.57 -1.60
N SER A 162 0.41 -3.65 -2.13
CA SER A 162 -0.11 -3.76 -3.50
C SER A 162 0.98 -3.65 -4.59
N ALA A 163 2.14 -3.10 -4.27
CA ALA A 163 3.26 -3.03 -5.19
C ALA A 163 4.10 -4.30 -5.24
N ILE A 164 4.05 -5.14 -4.20
CA ILE A 164 4.82 -6.39 -4.11
C ILE A 164 3.95 -7.63 -4.27
N SER A 165 2.64 -7.47 -4.26
CA SER A 165 1.66 -8.53 -4.44
C SER A 165 0.80 -8.30 -5.68
N SER A 166 0.01 -9.29 -6.08
CA SER A 166 -1.00 -9.12 -7.14
C SER A 166 -2.27 -8.41 -6.65
N ASN A 167 -2.40 -8.18 -5.34
CA ASN A 167 -3.60 -7.63 -4.72
C ASN A 167 -3.69 -6.11 -4.90
N LYS A 168 -4.91 -5.60 -5.05
CA LYS A 168 -5.16 -4.17 -5.01
C LYS A 168 -5.20 -3.66 -3.56
N VAL A 169 -4.95 -2.37 -3.36
CA VAL A 169 -5.03 -1.72 -2.03
C VAL A 169 -6.37 -1.99 -1.34
N GLY A 170 -7.49 -1.92 -2.09
CA GLY A 170 -8.81 -2.20 -1.55
C GLY A 170 -9.01 -3.65 -1.10
N GLU A 171 -8.42 -4.61 -1.79
CA GLU A 171 -8.47 -6.04 -1.41
C GLU A 171 -7.69 -6.28 -0.11
N SER A 172 -6.52 -5.67 0.02
CA SER A 172 -5.70 -5.78 1.23
C SER A 172 -6.36 -5.08 2.44
N MET A 173 -7.05 -3.96 2.22
CA MET A 173 -7.86 -3.30 3.25
C MET A 173 -9.04 -4.18 3.67
N GLU A 174 -9.73 -4.80 2.71
CA GLU A 174 -10.84 -5.72 2.98
C GLU A 174 -10.38 -6.93 3.79
N ALA A 175 -9.22 -7.50 3.46
CA ALA A 175 -8.63 -8.58 4.25
C ALA A 175 -8.37 -8.15 5.70
N ALA A 176 -7.79 -6.97 5.93
CA ALA A 176 -7.58 -6.43 7.27
C ALA A 176 -8.91 -6.21 8.02
N ARG A 177 -9.95 -5.72 7.33
CA ARG A 177 -11.30 -5.53 7.90
C ARG A 177 -11.91 -6.86 8.33
N VAL A 178 -11.91 -7.86 7.45
CA VAL A 178 -12.47 -9.20 7.73
C VAL A 178 -11.76 -9.85 8.91
N VAL A 179 -10.44 -9.74 8.97
CA VAL A 179 -9.65 -10.24 10.11
C VAL A 179 -10.08 -9.55 11.40
N HIS A 180 -10.16 -8.23 11.41
CA HIS A 180 -10.57 -7.44 12.56
C HIS A 180 -11.98 -7.82 13.06
N GLU A 181 -12.95 -7.88 12.16
CA GLU A 181 -14.33 -8.28 12.49
C GLU A 181 -14.41 -9.71 13.01
N SER A 182 -13.62 -10.63 12.44
CA SER A 182 -13.53 -12.01 12.91
C SER A 182 -13.00 -12.09 14.34
N ILE A 183 -11.99 -11.29 14.69
CA ILE A 183 -11.45 -11.22 16.04
C ILE A 183 -12.47 -10.66 17.03
N ILE A 184 -13.22 -9.59 16.66
CA ILE A 184 -14.28 -9.04 17.49
C ILE A 184 -15.39 -10.09 17.73
N LYS A 185 -15.77 -10.82 16.67
CA LYS A 185 -16.75 -11.89 16.78
C LYS A 185 -16.27 -13.00 17.71
N LEU A 186 -15.04 -13.47 17.58
CA LEU A 186 -14.46 -14.47 18.48
C LEU A 186 -14.47 -14.00 19.94
N GLN A 187 -14.11 -12.76 20.22
CA GLN A 187 -14.17 -12.19 21.57
C GLN A 187 -15.61 -12.23 22.14
N THR A 188 -16.58 -11.92 21.30
CA THR A 188 -17.99 -11.92 21.69
C THR A 188 -18.50 -13.33 21.94
N ASP A 189 -18.29 -14.26 21.01
CA ASP A 189 -18.80 -15.63 21.07
C ASP A 189 -18.16 -16.43 22.21
N LEU A 190 -16.87 -16.19 22.50
CA LEU A 190 -16.16 -16.84 23.60
C LEU A 190 -16.25 -16.08 24.94
N ASN A 191 -16.93 -14.93 24.95
CA ASN A 191 -17.02 -14.04 26.10
C ASN A 191 -15.64 -13.77 26.74
N MET A 192 -14.64 -13.47 25.92
CA MET A 192 -13.28 -13.21 26.35
C MET A 192 -12.72 -11.95 25.67
N LYS A 193 -11.81 -11.28 26.36
CA LYS A 193 -11.06 -10.17 25.77
C LYS A 193 -9.71 -10.69 25.31
N ILE A 194 -9.38 -10.49 24.05
CA ILE A 194 -8.09 -10.81 23.47
C ILE A 194 -7.20 -9.57 23.64
N ASP A 195 -6.05 -9.76 24.28
CA ASP A 195 -5.04 -8.72 24.35
C ASP A 195 -4.29 -8.69 23.00
N VAL A 196 -4.54 -7.64 22.23
CA VAL A 196 -3.97 -7.46 20.89
C VAL A 196 -2.45 -7.28 20.92
N GLU A 197 -1.86 -6.83 22.04
CA GLU A 197 -0.40 -6.69 22.20
C GLU A 197 0.27 -7.99 22.64
N SER A 198 -0.51 -9.05 22.91
CA SER A 198 0.02 -10.33 23.37
C SER A 198 0.73 -11.13 22.28
N ILE A 199 1.70 -11.96 22.67
CA ILE A 199 2.33 -12.93 21.78
C ILE A 199 1.31 -13.92 21.21
N SER A 200 0.25 -14.24 21.98
CA SER A 200 -0.82 -15.12 21.52
C SER A 200 -1.60 -14.52 20.37
N TYR A 201 -1.87 -13.21 20.40
CA TYR A 201 -2.50 -12.50 19.30
C TYR A 201 -1.59 -12.46 18.07
N ALA A 202 -0.31 -12.14 18.23
CA ALA A 202 0.63 -12.17 17.11
C ALA A 202 0.73 -13.55 16.44
N ARG A 203 0.66 -14.63 17.24
CA ARG A 203 0.59 -16.02 16.70
C ARG A 203 -0.70 -16.28 15.93
N LEU A 204 -1.84 -15.82 16.45
CA LEU A 204 -3.13 -15.93 15.78
C LEU A 204 -3.10 -15.19 14.44
N MET A 205 -2.57 -13.97 14.40
CA MET A 205 -2.46 -13.18 13.18
C MET A 205 -1.55 -13.84 12.13
N ASN A 206 -0.43 -14.43 12.55
CA ASN A 206 0.39 -15.22 11.65
C ASN A 206 -0.35 -16.45 11.10
N HIS A 207 -1.13 -17.14 11.94
CA HIS A 207 -1.96 -18.26 11.48
C HIS A 207 -2.99 -17.81 10.43
N ILE A 208 -3.67 -16.69 10.68
CA ILE A 208 -4.65 -16.13 9.74
C ILE A 208 -3.96 -15.70 8.44
N LYS A 209 -2.79 -15.08 8.51
CA LYS A 209 -1.99 -14.72 7.32
C LYS A 209 -1.72 -15.94 6.43
N PHE A 210 -1.25 -17.04 7.01
CA PHE A 210 -1.01 -18.27 6.27
C PHE A 210 -2.29 -18.91 5.75
N LEU A 211 -3.41 -18.78 6.47
CA LEU A 211 -4.71 -19.23 5.99
C LEU A 211 -5.15 -18.45 4.74
N ILE A 212 -5.04 -17.13 4.75
CA ILE A 212 -5.36 -16.27 3.60
C ILE A 212 -4.49 -16.66 2.38
N ILE A 213 -3.18 -16.85 2.58
CA ILE A 213 -2.28 -17.27 1.50
C ILE A 213 -2.75 -18.61 0.90
N ARG A 214 -3.08 -19.61 1.73
CA ARG A 214 -3.54 -20.92 1.25
C ARG A 214 -4.88 -20.84 0.50
N LEU A 215 -5.81 -20.03 0.98
CA LEU A 215 -7.08 -19.81 0.28
C LEU A 215 -6.86 -19.18 -1.10
N ASN A 216 -5.96 -18.21 -1.21
CA ASN A 216 -5.63 -17.55 -2.48
C ASN A 216 -4.88 -18.49 -3.45
N THR A 217 -4.10 -19.44 -2.94
CA THR A 217 -3.35 -20.41 -3.74
C THR A 217 -4.13 -21.71 -4.01
N ASN A 218 -5.37 -21.84 -3.50
CA ASN A 218 -6.16 -23.09 -3.52
C ASN A 218 -5.42 -24.30 -2.93
N GLU A 219 -4.52 -24.07 -1.99
CA GLU A 219 -3.76 -25.12 -1.33
C GLU A 219 -4.64 -25.82 -0.28
N GLN A 220 -4.98 -27.08 -0.53
CA GLN A 220 -5.81 -27.86 0.39
C GLN A 220 -4.97 -28.43 1.54
N LEU A 221 -5.57 -28.47 2.74
CA LEU A 221 -4.98 -29.21 3.85
C LEU A 221 -4.97 -30.72 3.53
N GLN A 222 -3.82 -31.35 3.67
CA GLN A 222 -3.67 -32.79 3.43
C GLN A 222 -4.28 -33.64 4.56
N MET A 223 -4.67 -33.06 5.67
CA MET A 223 -5.22 -33.72 6.83
C MET A 223 -6.51 -33.05 7.30
N ASP A 224 -7.60 -33.78 7.29
CA ASP A 224 -8.85 -33.38 7.93
C ASP A 224 -8.80 -33.71 9.42
N ILE A 225 -8.66 -32.71 10.27
CA ILE A 225 -8.68 -32.82 11.73
C ILE A 225 -9.97 -32.25 12.33
N SER A 226 -10.97 -31.93 11.50
CA SER A 226 -12.22 -31.29 11.92
C SER A 226 -12.97 -32.09 12.96
N GLU A 227 -13.09 -33.38 12.78
CA GLU A 227 -13.75 -34.27 13.73
C GLU A 227 -13.00 -34.40 15.06
N PHE A 228 -11.66 -34.46 15.01
CA PHE A 228 -10.82 -34.45 16.21
C PHE A 228 -10.98 -33.13 16.98
N THR A 229 -10.94 -32.00 16.29
CA THR A 229 -11.06 -30.66 16.91
C THR A 229 -12.44 -30.45 17.51
N LYS A 230 -13.51 -30.87 16.83
CA LYS A 230 -14.87 -30.80 17.30
C LYS A 230 -15.07 -31.60 18.58
N ASN A 231 -14.52 -32.81 18.64
CA ASN A 231 -14.63 -33.67 19.81
C ASN A 231 -13.76 -33.23 20.98
N LYS A 232 -12.55 -32.72 20.70
CA LYS A 232 -11.56 -32.33 21.72
C LYS A 232 -11.81 -30.93 22.30
N PHE A 233 -12.31 -30.01 21.46
CA PHE A 233 -12.51 -28.60 21.80
C PHE A 233 -13.89 -28.07 21.36
N PRO A 234 -15.00 -28.69 21.83
CA PRO A 234 -16.34 -28.36 21.32
C PRO A 234 -16.71 -26.89 21.52
N PHE A 235 -16.29 -26.29 22.63
CA PHE A 235 -16.59 -24.89 22.95
C PHE A 235 -15.93 -23.89 22.00
N ALA A 236 -14.74 -24.21 21.48
CA ALA A 236 -14.01 -23.33 20.57
C ALA A 236 -14.26 -23.65 19.09
N TYR A 237 -14.80 -24.83 18.78
CA TYR A 237 -14.94 -25.30 17.40
C TYR A 237 -15.86 -24.43 16.54
N GLU A 238 -17.07 -24.09 17.03
CA GLU A 238 -18.03 -23.30 16.27
C GLU A 238 -17.53 -21.89 15.95
N PRO A 239 -17.05 -21.10 16.95
CA PRO A 239 -16.50 -19.77 16.67
C PRO A 239 -15.31 -19.78 15.70
N VAL A 240 -14.42 -20.77 15.82
CA VAL A 240 -13.24 -20.88 14.95
C VAL A 240 -13.63 -21.33 13.54
N SER A 241 -14.59 -22.25 13.39
CA SER A 241 -15.09 -22.69 12.09
C SER A 241 -15.75 -21.54 11.31
N TYR A 242 -16.46 -20.64 12.01
CA TYR A 242 -17.05 -19.45 11.40
C TYR A 242 -15.96 -18.51 10.82
N THR A 243 -14.88 -18.27 11.54
CA THR A 243 -13.76 -17.44 11.05
C THR A 243 -13.13 -18.02 9.79
N HIS A 244 -12.97 -19.35 9.71
CA HIS A 244 -12.42 -20.00 8.52
C HIS A 244 -13.35 -19.95 7.30
N LEU A 245 -14.66 -19.85 7.49
CA LEU A 245 -15.64 -19.75 6.41
C LEU A 245 -15.86 -18.34 5.89
N THR A 246 -15.50 -17.32 6.68
CA THR A 246 -15.73 -15.88 6.35
C THR A 246 -14.50 -15.16 5.87
N LEU A 247 -13.33 -15.79 5.91
CA LEU A 247 -12.12 -15.22 5.30
C LEU A 247 -12.21 -15.32 3.77
N PRO A 248 -11.81 -14.25 3.05
CA PRO A 248 -11.88 -14.16 1.59
C PRO A 248 -10.98 -15.17 0.89
#